data_dd1cf8344c8d9f0c543ba32d30e0873c
#
_entry.id   dd1cf8344c8d9f0c543ba32d30e0873c
#
_cell.length_a   1.000
_cell.length_b   1.000
_cell.length_c   1.000
_cell.angle_alpha   90.00
_cell.angle_beta   90.00
_cell.angle_gamma   90.00
#
_symmetry.space_group_name_H-M   'P 1'
#
loop_
_entity.id
_entity.type
_entity.pdbx_description
1 polymer ?
#
loop_
_entity_poly.entity_id
_entity_poly.type
_entity_poly.pdbx_seq_one_letter_code
_entity_poly.pdbx_strand_id
1 'polypeptide(L)'
;MTRDDLFKINAGIVRDLVKGIAEFSPKAFTLVISNPVNSTVPIAAEVLKAAGVFDAKRLFGVTTLDVVRAETFTQEFSGQKDPSKATVPVIGGHSGETIVPLFSKVSPGFKIPADRYDALVNRTLTIKYIVR
;
A
#
# COMPACT_ATOMS: atom_id res chain seq x y z
N MET A 1 -1.06 6.36 -19.24
CA MET A 1 -0.65 4.99 -18.86
C MET A 1 -1.77 4.42 -18.01
N THR A 2 -2.41 3.37 -18.48
CA THR A 2 -3.47 2.67 -17.76
C THR A 2 -2.87 1.73 -16.69
N ARG A 3 -3.71 1.16 -15.82
CA ARG A 3 -3.25 0.14 -14.86
C ARG A 3 -2.78 -1.14 -15.57
N ASP A 4 -3.41 -1.46 -16.69
CA ASP A 4 -3.03 -2.62 -17.51
C ASP A 4 -1.67 -2.43 -18.20
N ASP A 5 -1.40 -1.21 -18.67
CA ASP A 5 -0.08 -0.89 -19.24
C ASP A 5 1.01 -0.99 -18.17
N LEU A 6 0.73 -0.46 -16.98
CA LEU A 6 1.65 -0.53 -15.84
C LEU A 6 1.89 -1.98 -15.40
N PHE A 7 0.83 -2.79 -15.37
CA PHE A 7 0.93 -4.22 -15.06
C PHE A 7 1.83 -4.95 -16.06
N LYS A 8 1.60 -4.77 -17.37
CA LYS A 8 2.38 -5.43 -18.42
C LYS A 8 3.88 -5.15 -18.30
N ILE A 9 4.24 -3.91 -18.00
CA ILE A 9 5.64 -3.50 -17.84
C ILE A 9 6.21 -4.07 -16.53
N ASN A 10 5.54 -3.83 -15.41
CA ASN A 10 6.07 -4.16 -14.09
C ASN A 10 6.06 -5.65 -13.79
N ALA A 11 5.15 -6.42 -14.38
CA ALA A 11 5.11 -7.87 -14.23
C ALA A 11 6.42 -8.53 -14.67
N GLY A 12 6.95 -8.12 -15.84
CA GLY A 12 8.23 -8.61 -16.36
C GLY A 12 9.40 -8.23 -15.45
N ILE A 13 9.45 -6.95 -15.04
CA ILE A 13 10.52 -6.43 -14.17
C ILE A 13 10.54 -7.17 -12.83
N VAL A 14 9.38 -7.29 -12.16
CA VAL A 14 9.26 -7.97 -10.87
C VAL A 14 9.64 -9.44 -11.00
N ARG A 15 9.17 -10.13 -12.05
CA ARG A 15 9.55 -11.52 -12.32
C ARG A 15 11.09 -11.68 -12.38
N ASP A 16 11.75 -10.82 -13.13
CA ASP A 16 13.20 -10.98 -13.38
C ASP A 16 14.03 -10.60 -12.14
N LEU A 17 13.63 -9.57 -11.41
CA LEU A 17 14.27 -9.22 -10.13
C LEU A 17 14.08 -10.31 -9.07
N VAL A 18 12.89 -10.92 -8.98
CA VAL A 18 12.61 -11.96 -8.00
C VAL A 18 13.33 -13.28 -8.34
N LYS A 19 13.59 -13.57 -9.62
CA LYS A 19 14.50 -14.66 -10.01
C LYS A 19 15.90 -14.46 -9.42
N GLY A 20 16.43 -13.25 -9.50
CA GLY A 20 17.72 -12.91 -8.88
C GLY A 20 17.68 -13.08 -7.35
N ILE A 21 16.59 -12.68 -6.69
CA ILE A 21 16.42 -12.89 -5.25
C ILE A 21 16.40 -14.40 -4.94
N ALA A 22 15.69 -15.20 -5.72
CA ALA A 22 15.61 -16.65 -5.52
C ALA A 22 16.98 -17.33 -5.65
N GLU A 23 17.80 -16.84 -6.56
CA GLU A 23 19.13 -17.39 -6.81
C GLU A 23 20.18 -16.95 -5.78
N PHE A 24 20.24 -15.65 -5.50
CA PHE A 24 21.34 -15.08 -4.71
C PHE A 24 21.01 -14.81 -3.24
N SER A 25 19.72 -14.68 -2.90
CA SER A 25 19.28 -14.34 -1.54
C SER A 25 17.95 -14.99 -1.17
N PRO A 26 17.81 -16.32 -1.24
CA PRO A 26 16.53 -17.03 -1.10
C PRO A 26 15.90 -16.91 0.30
N LYS A 27 16.65 -16.46 1.30
CA LYS A 27 16.17 -16.27 2.68
C LYS A 27 15.89 -14.81 3.02
N ALA A 28 16.03 -13.88 2.06
CA ALA A 28 15.79 -12.47 2.29
C ALA A 28 14.30 -12.18 2.52
N PHE A 29 14.01 -11.13 3.29
CA PHE A 29 12.68 -10.51 3.32
C PHE A 29 12.51 -9.69 2.05
N THR A 30 11.50 -10.01 1.27
CA THR A 30 11.19 -9.34 0.00
C THR A 30 9.99 -8.42 0.18
N LEU A 31 10.21 -7.13 -0.07
CA LEU A 31 9.16 -6.11 -0.02
C LEU A 31 8.89 -5.58 -1.43
N VAL A 32 7.70 -5.86 -1.94
CA VAL A 32 7.27 -5.46 -3.28
C VAL A 32 6.53 -4.13 -3.19
N ILE A 33 7.07 -3.09 -3.84
CA ILE A 33 6.47 -1.75 -3.90
C ILE A 33 5.87 -1.47 -5.29
N SER A 34 6.32 -2.19 -6.31
CA SER A 34 5.93 -1.98 -7.72
C SER A 34 4.43 -2.16 -7.93
N ASN A 35 3.78 -1.15 -8.49
CA ASN A 35 2.36 -1.20 -8.80
C ASN A 35 2.07 -1.89 -10.16
N PRO A 36 0.91 -2.54 -10.26
CA PRO A 36 -0.12 -2.74 -9.23
C PRO A 36 0.29 -3.82 -8.22
N VAL A 37 0.49 -3.44 -6.96
CA VAL A 37 1.04 -4.33 -5.91
C VAL A 37 0.18 -5.58 -5.67
N ASN A 38 -1.14 -5.47 -5.80
CA ASN A 38 -2.06 -6.60 -5.68
C ASN A 38 -1.81 -7.70 -6.72
N SER A 39 -1.15 -7.36 -7.84
CA SER A 39 -0.80 -8.31 -8.92
C SER A 39 0.67 -8.69 -8.89
N THR A 40 1.56 -7.76 -8.56
CA THR A 40 3.01 -8.01 -8.57
C THR A 40 3.47 -8.91 -7.43
N VAL A 41 2.80 -8.86 -6.26
CA VAL A 41 3.08 -9.79 -5.14
C VAL A 41 2.77 -11.24 -5.51
N PRO A 42 1.60 -11.60 -6.09
CA PRO A 42 1.36 -12.93 -6.62
C PRO A 42 2.40 -13.40 -7.65
N ILE A 43 2.84 -12.53 -8.55
CA ILE A 43 3.91 -12.86 -9.51
C ILE A 43 5.20 -13.22 -8.76
N ALA A 44 5.60 -12.42 -7.78
CA ALA A 44 6.77 -12.71 -6.96
C ALA A 44 6.63 -14.06 -6.23
N ALA A 45 5.44 -14.35 -5.67
CA ALA A 45 5.16 -15.62 -5.01
C ALA A 45 5.33 -16.82 -5.96
N GLU A 46 4.77 -16.74 -7.17
CA GLU A 46 4.87 -17.83 -8.15
C GLU A 46 6.32 -18.07 -8.62
N VAL A 47 7.10 -16.99 -8.80
CA VAL A 47 8.53 -17.13 -9.14
C VAL A 47 9.30 -17.81 -8.01
N LEU A 48 9.08 -17.43 -6.75
CA LEU A 48 9.73 -18.04 -5.60
C LEU A 48 9.29 -19.50 -5.40
N LYS A 49 8.00 -19.81 -5.65
CA LYS A 49 7.50 -21.20 -5.63
C LYS A 49 8.15 -22.06 -6.71
N ALA A 50 8.24 -21.56 -7.94
CA ALA A 50 8.88 -22.27 -9.05
C ALA A 50 10.37 -22.55 -8.77
N ALA A 51 11.03 -21.68 -8.01
CA ALA A 51 12.42 -21.87 -7.55
C ALA A 51 12.53 -22.74 -6.28
N GLY A 52 11.42 -23.18 -5.66
CA GLY A 52 11.42 -23.99 -4.45
C GLY A 52 11.83 -23.27 -3.16
N VAL A 53 11.81 -21.91 -3.16
CA VAL A 53 12.29 -21.07 -2.04
C VAL A 53 11.21 -20.16 -1.46
N PHE A 54 9.95 -20.37 -1.81
CA PHE A 54 8.84 -19.55 -1.31
C PHE A 54 8.60 -19.72 0.18
N ASP A 55 8.62 -18.63 0.92
CA ASP A 55 8.18 -18.54 2.31
C ASP A 55 7.20 -17.35 2.47
N ALA A 56 5.95 -17.65 2.80
CA ALA A 56 4.90 -16.64 2.98
C ALA A 56 5.22 -15.62 4.09
N LYS A 57 6.11 -15.97 5.03
CA LYS A 57 6.52 -15.05 6.12
C LYS A 57 7.62 -14.07 5.68
N ARG A 58 8.10 -14.18 4.45
CA ARG A 58 9.21 -13.37 3.92
C ARG A 58 8.85 -12.55 2.68
N LEU A 59 7.61 -12.66 2.18
CA LEU A 59 7.14 -11.90 1.02
C LEU A 59 6.01 -10.96 1.44
N PHE A 60 6.19 -9.67 1.18
CA PHE A 60 5.23 -8.62 1.57
C PHE A 60 4.99 -7.63 0.43
N GLY A 61 3.74 -7.21 0.27
CA GLY A 61 3.39 -6.03 -0.51
C GLY A 61 3.38 -4.78 0.37
N VAL A 62 4.03 -3.72 -0.07
CA VAL A 62 4.12 -2.47 0.71
C VAL A 62 2.93 -1.58 0.41
N THR A 63 2.02 -1.42 1.39
CA THR A 63 0.83 -0.57 1.33
C THR A 63 0.76 0.44 2.48
N THR A 64 1.81 0.54 3.27
CA THR A 64 1.90 1.41 4.46
C THR A 64 1.65 2.89 4.15
N LEU A 65 1.91 3.34 2.91
CA LEU A 65 1.62 4.70 2.51
C LEU A 65 0.13 5.06 2.59
N ASP A 66 -0.77 4.10 2.43
CA ASP A 66 -2.20 4.34 2.56
C ASP A 66 -2.57 4.68 4.01
N VAL A 67 -1.95 3.99 4.97
CA VAL A 67 -2.08 4.27 6.40
C VAL A 67 -1.49 5.65 6.73
N VAL A 68 -0.26 5.91 6.32
CA VAL A 68 0.43 7.20 6.58
C VAL A 68 -0.38 8.38 6.02
N ARG A 69 -0.96 8.24 4.84
CA ARG A 69 -1.83 9.27 4.25
C ARG A 69 -3.10 9.48 5.06
N ALA A 70 -3.79 8.39 5.42
CA ALA A 70 -5.01 8.46 6.21
C ALA A 70 -4.75 9.15 7.56
N GLU A 71 -3.66 8.82 8.24
CA GLU A 71 -3.24 9.41 9.51
C GLU A 71 -2.86 10.88 9.36
N THR A 72 -2.04 11.22 8.37
CA THR A 72 -1.63 12.61 8.10
C THR A 72 -2.82 13.52 7.81
N PHE A 73 -3.75 13.06 6.98
CA PHE A 73 -4.93 13.89 6.65
C PHE A 73 -5.91 13.99 7.81
N THR A 74 -6.07 12.93 8.59
CA THR A 74 -6.85 12.99 9.83
C THR A 74 -6.30 14.05 10.78
N GLN A 75 -4.99 14.12 10.92
CA GLN A 75 -4.32 15.11 11.74
C GLN A 75 -4.57 16.55 11.22
N GLU A 76 -4.38 16.78 9.93
CA GLU A 76 -4.64 18.10 9.32
C GLU A 76 -6.07 18.59 9.60
N PHE A 77 -7.06 17.69 9.49
CA PHE A 77 -8.47 18.02 9.75
C PHE A 77 -8.78 18.23 11.23
N SER A 78 -8.08 17.55 12.13
CA SER A 78 -8.30 17.68 13.57
C SER A 78 -7.58 18.86 14.20
N GLY A 79 -6.67 19.51 13.46
CA GLY A 79 -5.83 20.60 13.99
C GLY A 79 -4.75 20.15 15.00
N GLN A 80 -4.55 18.85 15.15
CA GLN A 80 -3.51 18.29 16.01
C GLN A 80 -2.13 18.36 15.34
N LYS A 81 -1.09 18.65 16.10
CA LYS A 81 0.26 18.85 15.56
C LYS A 81 1.08 17.57 15.40
N ASP A 82 0.68 16.47 16.01
CA ASP A 82 1.44 15.22 16.04
C ASP A 82 0.72 14.12 15.28
N PRO A 83 1.14 13.77 14.03
CA PRO A 83 0.49 12.74 13.23
C PRO A 83 0.63 11.34 13.83
N SER A 84 1.65 11.09 14.63
CA SER A 84 1.88 9.77 15.25
C SER A 84 0.78 9.36 16.23
N LYS A 85 -0.08 10.30 16.62
CA LYS A 85 -1.21 10.05 17.52
C LYS A 85 -2.51 9.66 16.80
N ALA A 86 -2.60 9.90 15.50
CA ALA A 86 -3.74 9.53 14.69
C ALA A 86 -3.54 8.13 14.12
N THR A 87 -4.11 7.12 14.72
CA THR A 87 -4.09 5.76 14.15
C THR A 87 -5.37 5.53 13.38
N VAL A 88 -5.24 5.27 12.08
CA VAL A 88 -6.35 4.98 11.18
C VAL A 88 -6.13 3.62 10.54
N PRO A 89 -6.91 2.58 10.92
CA PRO A 89 -6.84 1.30 10.24
C PRO A 89 -7.26 1.45 8.78
N VAL A 90 -6.50 0.86 7.87
CA VAL A 90 -6.83 0.80 6.45
C VAL A 90 -6.97 -0.65 6.05
N ILE A 91 -8.08 -1.00 5.42
CA ILE A 91 -8.39 -2.35 4.95
C ILE A 91 -8.63 -2.36 3.45
N GLY A 92 -8.82 -3.56 2.89
CA GLY A 92 -9.06 -3.78 1.46
C GLY A 92 -7.77 -3.94 0.67
N GLY A 93 -7.87 -3.70 -0.64
CA GLY A 93 -6.73 -3.81 -1.56
C GLY A 93 -6.06 -2.46 -1.84
N HIS A 94 -4.87 -2.50 -2.43
CA HIS A 94 -4.13 -1.30 -2.82
C HIS A 94 -4.53 -0.81 -4.21
N SER A 95 -5.78 -0.34 -4.34
CA SER A 95 -6.25 0.34 -5.55
C SER A 95 -7.28 1.40 -5.19
N GLY A 96 -7.45 2.44 -6.03
CA GLY A 96 -8.28 3.60 -5.72
C GLY A 96 -9.69 3.30 -5.23
N GLU A 97 -10.30 2.19 -5.67
CA GLU A 97 -11.66 1.81 -5.27
C GLU A 97 -11.69 0.82 -4.10
N THR A 98 -10.58 0.18 -3.79
CA THR A 98 -10.51 -0.90 -2.79
C THR A 98 -9.76 -0.52 -1.51
N ILE A 99 -9.11 0.64 -1.46
CA ILE A 99 -8.52 1.18 -0.24
C ILE A 99 -9.65 1.72 0.63
N VAL A 100 -9.82 1.16 1.83
CA VAL A 100 -10.89 1.58 2.76
C VAL A 100 -10.29 2.03 4.08
N PRO A 101 -10.04 3.35 4.27
CA PRO A 101 -9.62 3.88 5.55
C PRO A 101 -10.81 3.90 6.52
N LEU A 102 -10.64 3.26 7.67
CA LEU A 102 -11.69 3.17 8.70
C LEU A 102 -11.67 4.38 9.63
N PHE A 103 -12.07 5.55 9.13
CA PHE A 103 -12.11 6.79 9.92
C PHE A 103 -13.06 6.72 11.12
N SER A 104 -14.04 5.82 11.10
CA SER A 104 -14.90 5.52 12.26
C SER A 104 -14.14 4.83 13.41
N LYS A 105 -12.95 4.32 13.16
CA LYS A 105 -12.07 3.63 14.10
C LYS A 105 -10.79 4.42 14.38
N VAL A 106 -10.77 5.71 14.05
CA VAL A 106 -9.63 6.56 14.38
C VAL A 106 -9.39 6.59 15.89
N SER A 107 -8.13 6.78 16.28
CA SER A 107 -7.73 6.82 17.70
C SER A 107 -8.62 7.73 18.56
N PRO A 108 -8.83 7.40 19.83
CA PRO A 108 -9.59 8.24 20.75
C PRO A 108 -9.06 9.69 20.78
N GLY A 109 -9.97 10.65 20.78
CA GLY A 109 -9.62 12.09 20.77
C GLY A 109 -9.67 12.74 19.38
N PHE A 110 -9.75 11.95 18.31
CA PHE A 110 -9.96 12.47 16.95
C PHE A 110 -11.44 12.38 16.58
N LYS A 111 -12.06 13.52 16.28
CA LYS A 111 -13.42 13.58 15.73
C LYS A 111 -13.34 14.17 14.33
N ILE A 112 -13.78 13.40 13.34
CA ILE A 112 -13.92 13.87 11.97
C ILE A 112 -15.33 14.39 11.80
N PRO A 113 -15.52 15.68 11.46
CA PRO A 113 -16.84 16.22 11.17
C PRO A 113 -17.48 15.47 10.00
N ALA A 114 -18.78 15.19 10.10
CA ALA A 114 -19.49 14.38 9.10
C ALA A 114 -19.46 15.01 7.70
N ASP A 115 -19.51 16.34 7.62
CA ASP A 115 -19.42 17.12 6.39
C ASP A 115 -18.04 17.06 5.70
N ARG A 116 -17.01 16.58 6.40
CA ARG A 116 -15.64 16.45 5.89
C ARG A 116 -15.22 15.01 5.59
N TYR A 117 -16.06 14.05 5.94
CA TYR A 117 -15.73 12.63 5.81
C TYR A 117 -15.44 12.23 4.35
N ASP A 118 -16.32 12.60 3.43
CA ASP A 118 -16.16 12.27 2.00
C ASP A 118 -14.94 12.95 1.39
N ALA A 119 -14.66 14.20 1.77
CA ALA A 119 -13.46 14.91 1.32
C ALA A 119 -12.18 14.22 1.81
N LEU A 120 -12.17 13.72 3.05
CA LEU A 120 -11.05 13.02 3.63
C LEU A 120 -10.81 11.65 2.96
N VAL A 121 -11.88 10.90 2.71
CA VAL A 121 -11.84 9.63 1.95
C VAL A 121 -11.28 9.89 0.56
N ASN A 122 -11.87 10.80 -0.19
CA ASN A 122 -11.43 11.13 -1.55
C ASN A 122 -9.96 11.59 -1.60
N ARG A 123 -9.52 12.38 -0.63
CA ARG A 123 -8.13 12.82 -0.55
C ARG A 123 -7.18 11.67 -0.28
N THR A 124 -7.55 10.71 0.56
CA THR A 124 -6.75 9.51 0.84
C THR A 124 -6.61 8.62 -0.40
N LEU A 125 -7.68 8.50 -1.20
CA LEU A 125 -7.73 7.68 -2.40
C LEU A 125 -7.04 8.32 -3.62
N THR A 126 -7.11 9.66 -3.75
CA THR A 126 -6.83 10.40 -5.01
C THR A 126 -5.47 11.08 -5.04
N ILE A 127 -4.56 10.89 -4.11
CA ILE A 127 -3.23 11.49 -4.24
C ILE A 127 -2.50 10.91 -5.46
N LYS A 128 -2.80 11.52 -6.60
CA LYS A 128 -1.90 11.60 -7.74
C LYS A 128 -0.82 12.60 -7.34
N TYR A 129 0.38 12.07 -6.99
CA TYR A 129 1.65 12.78 -6.95
C TYR A 129 1.58 14.32 -6.86
N ILE A 130 1.56 14.86 -5.66
CA ILE A 130 2.10 16.19 -5.44
C ILE A 130 3.54 15.97 -5.00
N VAL A 131 4.41 15.75 -5.98
CA VAL A 131 5.83 16.02 -5.82
C VAL A 131 5.94 17.52 -6.01
N ARG A 132 6.12 18.26 -4.94
CA ARG A 132 6.73 19.58 -4.97
C ARG A 132 8.19 19.45 -4.61
#